data_78f8080c964072f094c4f588e0a3ec71
#
_entry.id   78f8080c964072f094c4f588e0a3ec71
#
_cell.length_a   1.000
_cell.length_b   1.000
_cell.length_c   1.000
_cell.angle_alpha   90.00
_cell.angle_beta   90.00
_cell.angle_gamma   90.00
#
_symmetry.space_group_name_H-M   'P 1'
#
loop_
_entity.id
_entity.type
_entity.pdbx_description
1 polymer ?
#
loop_
_entity_poly.entity_id
_entity_poly.type
_entity_poly.pdbx_seq_one_letter_code
_entity_poly.pdbx_strand_id
1 'polypeptide(L)'
;GGDTRTTVYQSPHPLYADHGKGCRLYDVDGNEYIDFVNNHTSMIHGHAHPKIIGAVQQQLEKGTAWTAYNEHTIRLAQIICERVPSVEKIRFCNSGTEATMMALRAARAHTGRSKIIKTEGGYHGSHDAVEISIIPDPRLLGPIESPASVPEGGAAIPKGVLSDVVVIPFNEPDLAEPIIRRNASEVAAIIV
;
A
#
# COMPACT_ATOMS: atom_id res chain seq x y z
N GLY A 1 -4.10 -24.25 -6.10
CA GLY A 1 -3.17 -23.14 -5.99
C GLY A 1 -3.25 -22.27 -7.23
N GLY A 2 -2.42 -21.26 -7.29
CA GLY A 2 -2.39 -20.32 -8.42
C GLY A 2 -2.91 -18.94 -8.05
N ASP A 3 -3.33 -18.78 -6.81
CA ASP A 3 -3.69 -17.48 -6.27
C ASP A 3 -2.42 -16.76 -5.80
N THR A 4 -2.15 -15.59 -6.37
CA THR A 4 -0.98 -14.77 -6.03
C THR A 4 -1.33 -13.60 -5.11
N ARG A 5 -2.64 -13.38 -4.85
CA ARG A 5 -3.15 -12.31 -3.99
C ARG A 5 -4.33 -12.81 -3.16
N THR A 6 -4.11 -13.02 -1.89
CA THR A 6 -5.18 -13.43 -0.95
C THR A 6 -6.33 -12.43 -0.90
N THR A 7 -6.06 -11.14 -1.09
CA THR A 7 -7.06 -10.05 -1.06
C THR A 7 -8.07 -10.09 -2.20
N VAL A 8 -7.80 -10.82 -3.28
CA VAL A 8 -8.72 -10.98 -4.43
C VAL A 8 -9.24 -12.40 -4.59
N TYR A 9 -8.91 -13.28 -3.65
CA TYR A 9 -9.43 -14.64 -3.66
C TYR A 9 -10.92 -14.68 -3.35
N GLN A 10 -11.67 -15.36 -4.20
CA GLN A 10 -13.09 -15.65 -4.01
C GLN A 10 -13.32 -17.15 -4.14
N SER A 11 -14.04 -17.73 -3.17
CA SER A 11 -14.40 -19.14 -3.21
C SER A 11 -15.53 -19.38 -4.23
N PRO A 12 -15.52 -20.49 -4.99
CA PRO A 12 -14.60 -21.63 -4.93
C PRO A 12 -13.28 -21.44 -5.70
N HIS A 13 -13.19 -20.43 -6.54
CA HIS A 13 -11.98 -20.04 -7.30
C HIS A 13 -12.04 -18.55 -7.66
N PRO A 14 -10.89 -17.88 -7.75
CA PRO A 14 -10.85 -16.48 -8.14
C PRO A 14 -11.26 -16.28 -9.60
N LEU A 15 -11.62 -15.04 -9.93
CA LEU A 15 -11.84 -14.61 -11.30
C LEU A 15 -10.51 -14.60 -12.07
N TYR A 16 -10.46 -15.24 -13.23
CA TYR A 16 -9.32 -15.21 -14.13
C TYR A 16 -9.61 -14.26 -15.29
N ALA A 17 -9.01 -13.09 -15.28
CA ALA A 17 -9.17 -12.09 -16.33
C ALA A 17 -8.36 -12.46 -17.58
N ASP A 18 -8.96 -12.33 -18.75
CA ASP A 18 -8.32 -12.44 -20.06
C ASP A 18 -7.87 -11.06 -20.56
N HIS A 19 -8.80 -10.11 -20.68
CA HIS A 19 -8.49 -8.76 -21.13
C HIS A 19 -9.41 -7.70 -20.51
N GLY A 20 -9.07 -6.42 -20.72
CA GLY A 20 -9.92 -5.32 -20.31
C GLY A 20 -9.92 -4.18 -21.34
N LYS A 21 -11.04 -3.44 -21.42
CA LYS A 21 -11.18 -2.27 -22.28
C LYS A 21 -12.02 -1.18 -21.62
N GLY A 22 -11.47 -0.02 -21.44
CA GLY A 22 -12.14 1.06 -20.72
C GLY A 22 -12.52 0.63 -19.30
N CYS A 23 -13.81 0.69 -18.94
CA CYS A 23 -14.31 0.26 -17.63
C CYS A 23 -14.71 -1.23 -17.57
N ARG A 24 -14.44 -2.01 -18.60
CA ARG A 24 -14.87 -3.40 -18.71
C ARG A 24 -13.71 -4.36 -18.57
N LEU A 25 -13.97 -5.47 -17.88
CA LEU A 25 -13.08 -6.61 -17.73
C LEU A 25 -13.76 -7.85 -18.29
N TYR A 26 -13.01 -8.69 -18.97
CA TYR A 26 -13.49 -9.96 -19.55
C TYR A 26 -12.70 -11.09 -18.94
N ASP A 27 -13.39 -12.14 -18.51
CA ASP A 27 -12.75 -13.34 -17.99
C ASP A 27 -12.41 -14.36 -19.10
N VAL A 28 -11.71 -15.41 -18.72
CA VAL A 28 -11.31 -16.49 -19.64
C VAL A 28 -12.47 -17.30 -20.18
N ASP A 29 -13.64 -17.21 -19.56
CA ASP A 29 -14.89 -17.87 -20.00
C ASP A 29 -15.74 -16.97 -20.91
N GLY A 30 -15.27 -15.72 -21.16
CA GLY A 30 -15.93 -14.75 -22.04
C GLY A 30 -17.01 -13.91 -21.37
N ASN A 31 -17.14 -13.96 -20.05
CA ASN A 31 -18.09 -13.11 -19.34
C ASN A 31 -17.54 -11.68 -19.23
N GLU A 32 -18.47 -10.72 -19.33
CA GLU A 32 -18.16 -9.28 -19.22
C GLU A 32 -18.54 -8.74 -17.83
N TYR A 33 -17.67 -7.96 -17.25
CA TYR A 33 -17.86 -7.30 -15.96
C TYR A 33 -17.59 -5.78 -16.06
N ILE A 34 -18.30 -4.98 -15.28
CA ILE A 34 -17.90 -3.59 -15.04
C ILE A 34 -16.90 -3.59 -13.89
N ASP A 35 -15.69 -3.10 -14.15
CA ASP A 35 -14.60 -3.08 -13.17
C ASP A 35 -14.69 -1.86 -12.27
N PHE A 36 -15.29 -2.03 -11.07
CA PHE A 36 -15.29 -1.03 -10.01
C PHE A 36 -14.05 -1.08 -9.10
N VAL A 37 -13.24 -2.12 -9.20
CA VAL A 37 -12.01 -2.28 -8.41
C VAL A 37 -10.86 -1.48 -9.01
N ASN A 38 -10.83 -1.40 -10.35
CA ASN A 38 -9.89 -0.58 -11.11
C ASN A 38 -8.43 -0.80 -10.68
N ASN A 39 -8.05 -2.08 -10.48
CA ASN A 39 -6.76 -2.52 -9.96
C ASN A 39 -6.35 -1.74 -8.70
N HIS A 40 -7.22 -1.72 -7.68
CA HIS A 40 -7.06 -0.95 -6.44
C HIS A 40 -6.79 0.55 -6.72
N THR A 41 -7.63 1.15 -7.56
CA THR A 41 -7.65 2.58 -7.92
C THR A 41 -6.47 3.07 -8.77
N SER A 42 -5.59 2.19 -9.25
CA SER A 42 -4.41 2.60 -10.02
C SER A 42 -4.70 2.88 -11.49
N MET A 43 -5.79 2.36 -12.07
CA MET A 43 -6.10 2.44 -13.50
C MET A 43 -7.11 3.56 -13.81
N ILE A 44 -6.78 4.80 -13.44
CA ILE A 44 -7.66 5.96 -13.59
C ILE A 44 -8.10 6.27 -15.03
N HIS A 45 -7.42 5.74 -16.04
CA HIS A 45 -7.77 5.89 -17.46
C HIS A 45 -8.51 4.67 -18.02
N GLY A 46 -8.80 3.68 -17.17
CA GLY A 46 -9.38 2.40 -17.57
C GLY A 46 -8.38 1.49 -18.28
N HIS A 47 -8.88 0.29 -18.62
CA HIS A 47 -8.09 -0.75 -19.26
C HIS A 47 -7.74 -0.37 -20.70
N ALA A 48 -6.53 -0.73 -21.12
CA ALA A 48 -6.02 -0.63 -22.50
C ALA A 48 -6.23 0.75 -23.14
N HIS A 49 -6.01 1.84 -22.38
CA HIS A 49 -6.17 3.20 -22.91
C HIS A 49 -5.20 3.42 -24.10
N PRO A 50 -5.70 3.81 -25.30
CA PRO A 50 -4.89 3.74 -26.53
C PRO A 50 -3.64 4.63 -26.50
N LYS A 51 -3.69 5.81 -25.89
CA LYS A 51 -2.49 6.69 -25.76
C LYS A 51 -1.44 6.07 -24.86
N ILE A 52 -1.85 5.39 -23.77
CA ILE A 52 -0.91 4.73 -22.85
C ILE A 52 -0.28 3.52 -23.53
N ILE A 53 -1.11 2.66 -24.14
CA ILE A 53 -0.62 1.48 -24.85
C ILE A 53 0.34 1.88 -25.98
N GLY A 54 0.01 2.89 -26.79
CA GLY A 54 0.90 3.36 -27.84
C GLY A 54 2.23 3.89 -27.33
N ALA A 55 2.26 4.64 -26.23
CA ALA A 55 3.48 5.11 -25.61
C ALA A 55 4.35 3.97 -25.05
N VAL A 56 3.71 2.97 -24.45
CA VAL A 56 4.41 1.77 -23.94
C VAL A 56 5.01 0.95 -25.09
N GLN A 57 4.26 0.73 -26.18
CA GLN A 57 4.74 0.04 -27.37
C GLN A 57 5.98 0.71 -27.97
N GLN A 58 5.97 2.03 -28.13
CA GLN A 58 7.13 2.78 -28.60
C GLN A 58 8.35 2.65 -27.68
N GLN A 59 8.11 2.60 -26.36
CA GLN A 59 9.19 2.43 -25.39
C GLN A 59 9.74 1.01 -25.36
N LEU A 60 8.91 -0.01 -25.62
CA LEU A 60 9.35 -1.42 -25.70
C LEU A 60 10.43 -1.62 -26.77
N GLU A 61 10.35 -0.91 -27.89
CA GLU A 61 11.36 -0.96 -28.97
C GLU A 61 12.74 -0.44 -28.52
N LYS A 62 12.78 0.40 -27.48
CA LYS A 62 14.00 0.97 -26.91
C LYS A 62 14.52 0.22 -25.69
N GLY A 63 13.71 -0.71 -25.15
CA GLY A 63 13.98 -1.44 -23.92
C GLY A 63 13.20 -0.93 -22.72
N THR A 64 13.20 -1.74 -21.64
CA THR A 64 12.32 -1.54 -20.47
C THR A 64 13.05 -1.45 -19.13
N ALA A 65 14.32 -1.85 -19.07
CA ALA A 65 15.07 -1.88 -17.83
C ALA A 65 16.53 -1.46 -18.05
N TRP A 66 16.98 -0.52 -17.23
CA TRP A 66 18.35 -0.02 -17.26
C TRP A 66 18.87 0.17 -15.83
N THR A 67 20.17 0.02 -15.65
CA THR A 67 20.87 0.46 -14.45
C THR A 67 21.19 1.97 -14.45
N ALA A 68 20.83 2.67 -15.54
CA ALA A 68 21.04 4.11 -15.74
C ALA A 68 19.73 4.88 -15.61
N TYR A 69 19.84 6.18 -15.40
CA TYR A 69 18.68 7.07 -15.41
C TYR A 69 18.10 7.20 -16.83
N ASN A 70 16.78 7.41 -16.92
CA ASN A 70 16.10 7.66 -18.17
C ASN A 70 15.25 8.94 -18.11
N GLU A 71 14.96 9.48 -19.29
CA GLU A 71 14.23 10.74 -19.44
C GLU A 71 12.81 10.68 -18.85
N HIS A 72 12.12 9.55 -18.98
CA HIS A 72 10.75 9.42 -18.47
C HIS A 72 10.67 9.52 -16.94
N THR A 73 11.65 8.94 -16.22
CA THR A 73 11.73 9.05 -14.76
C THR A 73 11.96 10.50 -14.34
N ILE A 74 12.87 11.21 -15.02
CA ILE A 74 13.19 12.63 -14.76
C ILE A 74 11.95 13.49 -15.04
N ARG A 75 11.31 13.30 -16.19
CA ARG A 75 10.12 14.06 -16.57
C ARG A 75 8.93 13.82 -15.64
N LEU A 76 8.70 12.57 -15.20
CA LEU A 76 7.67 12.27 -14.23
C LEU A 76 7.93 12.96 -12.89
N ALA A 77 9.17 12.94 -12.40
CA ALA A 77 9.55 13.64 -11.17
C ALA A 77 9.28 15.15 -11.29
N GLN A 78 9.65 15.77 -12.40
CA GLN A 78 9.37 17.19 -12.66
C GLN A 78 7.86 17.49 -12.62
N ILE A 79 7.04 16.72 -13.34
CA ILE A 79 5.59 16.90 -13.38
C ILE A 79 4.96 16.79 -11.98
N ILE A 80 5.42 15.85 -11.16
CA ILE A 80 4.88 15.69 -9.81
C ILE A 80 5.28 16.88 -8.93
N CYS A 81 6.55 17.29 -8.94
CA CYS A 81 7.01 18.44 -8.18
C CYS A 81 6.34 19.75 -8.62
N GLU A 82 6.08 19.92 -9.92
CA GLU A 82 5.37 21.09 -10.46
C GLU A 82 3.89 21.14 -10.02
N ARG A 83 3.23 19.97 -9.91
CA ARG A 83 1.79 19.87 -9.63
C ARG A 83 1.44 19.76 -8.16
N VAL A 84 2.34 19.28 -7.34
CA VAL A 84 2.15 19.03 -5.91
C VAL A 84 3.12 19.91 -5.11
N PRO A 85 2.69 21.10 -4.67
CA PRO A 85 3.60 22.10 -4.05
C PRO A 85 4.37 21.61 -2.83
N SER A 86 3.85 20.59 -2.12
CA SER A 86 4.51 19.99 -0.95
C SER A 86 5.59 18.98 -1.31
N VAL A 87 5.74 18.61 -2.60
CA VAL A 87 6.74 17.64 -3.05
C VAL A 87 7.96 18.37 -3.62
N GLU A 88 9.02 18.47 -2.85
CA GLU A 88 10.31 19.07 -3.29
C GLU A 88 11.23 18.03 -3.92
N LYS A 89 11.19 16.80 -3.43
CA LYS A 89 12.01 15.68 -3.89
C LYS A 89 11.19 14.41 -3.94
N ILE A 90 11.51 13.55 -4.90
CA ILE A 90 10.77 12.29 -5.08
C ILE A 90 11.74 11.12 -5.27
N ARG A 91 11.36 9.98 -4.73
CA ARG A 91 11.98 8.69 -4.98
C ARG A 91 10.90 7.72 -5.45
N PHE A 92 11.10 7.11 -6.59
CA PHE A 92 10.22 6.08 -7.12
C PHE A 92 10.56 4.71 -6.52
N CYS A 93 9.53 3.92 -6.30
CA CYS A 93 9.59 2.53 -5.85
C CYS A 93 8.72 1.67 -6.77
N ASN A 94 8.90 0.34 -6.71
CA ASN A 94 8.16 -0.57 -7.59
C ASN A 94 6.76 -0.92 -7.03
N SER A 95 6.51 -0.66 -5.75
CA SER A 95 5.24 -0.98 -5.11
C SER A 95 4.93 -0.02 -3.95
N GLY A 96 3.65 0.03 -3.54
CA GLY A 96 3.23 0.74 -2.33
C GLY A 96 3.92 0.19 -1.08
N THR A 97 4.15 -1.12 -1.01
CA THR A 97 4.90 -1.76 0.09
C THR A 97 6.31 -1.19 0.22
N GLU A 98 7.05 -1.06 -0.89
CA GLU A 98 8.38 -0.45 -0.86
C GLU A 98 8.32 1.03 -0.49
N ALA A 99 7.34 1.76 -0.99
CA ALA A 99 7.18 3.18 -0.70
C ALA A 99 6.92 3.43 0.79
N THR A 100 5.98 2.72 1.40
CA THR A 100 5.68 2.83 2.83
C THR A 100 6.84 2.36 3.69
N MET A 101 7.52 1.27 3.33
CA MET A 101 8.72 0.81 4.03
C MET A 101 9.83 1.88 4.01
N MET A 102 10.07 2.53 2.88
CA MET A 102 11.06 3.60 2.78
C MET A 102 10.65 4.86 3.54
N ALA A 103 9.35 5.21 3.53
CA ALA A 103 8.82 6.34 4.29
C ALA A 103 9.02 6.15 5.80
N LEU A 104 8.70 4.96 6.32
CA LEU A 104 8.90 4.64 7.74
C LEU A 104 10.37 4.61 8.14
N ARG A 105 11.25 4.10 7.26
CA ARG A 105 12.71 4.19 7.48
C ARG A 105 13.20 5.63 7.54
N ALA A 106 12.72 6.47 6.63
CA ALA A 106 13.08 7.89 6.63
C ALA A 106 12.60 8.59 7.90
N ALA A 107 11.37 8.32 8.35
CA ALA A 107 10.83 8.87 9.59
C ALA A 107 11.65 8.45 10.82
N ARG A 108 12.00 7.16 10.92
CA ARG A 108 12.86 6.64 12.00
C ARG A 108 14.25 7.29 11.97
N ALA A 109 14.86 7.41 10.80
CA ALA A 109 16.18 8.03 10.65
C ALA A 109 16.18 9.51 11.01
N HIS A 110 15.10 10.22 10.65
CA HIS A 110 14.95 11.65 10.95
C HIS A 110 14.72 11.93 12.43
N THR A 111 13.89 11.11 13.08
CA THR A 111 13.47 11.35 14.48
C THR A 111 14.36 10.66 15.50
N GLY A 112 15.13 9.64 15.11
CA GLY A 112 15.86 8.76 16.02
C GLY A 112 14.95 7.86 16.88
N ARG A 113 13.65 7.73 16.51
CA ARG A 113 12.64 6.99 17.25
C ARG A 113 12.27 5.71 16.51
N SER A 114 11.81 4.67 17.22
CA SER A 114 11.51 3.36 16.64
C SER A 114 10.02 3.12 16.35
N LYS A 115 9.12 3.61 17.20
CA LYS A 115 7.72 3.28 17.15
C LYS A 115 6.98 3.90 15.97
N ILE A 116 6.05 3.14 15.44
CA ILE A 116 5.10 3.57 14.39
C ILE A 116 3.68 3.42 14.96
N ILE A 117 2.84 4.41 14.72
CA ILE A 117 1.40 4.30 14.97
C ILE A 117 0.69 4.01 13.65
N LYS A 118 -0.26 3.09 13.67
CA LYS A 118 -1.18 2.84 12.55
C LYS A 118 -2.60 2.66 13.04
N THR A 119 -3.57 2.90 12.16
CA THR A 119 -4.98 2.61 12.46
C THR A 119 -5.28 1.11 12.35
N GLU A 120 -6.16 0.61 13.21
CA GLU A 120 -6.76 -0.71 13.05
C GLU A 120 -7.50 -0.80 11.71
N GLY A 121 -7.42 -1.93 11.02
CA GLY A 121 -7.99 -2.11 9.69
C GLY A 121 -7.19 -1.47 8.54
N GLY A 122 -6.21 -0.62 8.82
CA GLY A 122 -5.42 0.07 7.79
C GLY A 122 -4.44 -0.88 7.10
N TYR A 123 -4.49 -0.95 5.75
CA TYR A 123 -3.51 -1.69 4.94
C TYR A 123 -2.49 -0.73 4.33
N HIS A 124 -1.22 -0.98 4.58
CA HIS A 124 -0.12 -0.12 4.14
C HIS A 124 1.01 -0.89 3.44
N GLY A 125 0.70 -2.05 2.88
CA GLY A 125 1.67 -2.94 2.23
C GLY A 125 2.00 -4.16 3.08
N SER A 126 2.78 -5.09 2.50
CA SER A 126 3.08 -6.41 3.06
C SER A 126 4.50 -6.46 3.63
N HIS A 127 4.83 -5.55 4.55
CA HIS A 127 6.07 -5.63 5.32
C HIS A 127 5.77 -5.61 6.83
N ASP A 128 6.61 -6.24 7.61
CA ASP A 128 6.40 -6.57 9.02
C ASP A 128 5.89 -5.41 9.88
N ALA A 129 6.38 -4.17 9.65
CA ALA A 129 6.01 -3.03 10.48
C ALA A 129 4.58 -2.50 10.23
N VAL A 130 3.87 -2.97 9.22
CA VAL A 130 2.51 -2.51 8.88
C VAL A 130 1.53 -3.65 8.63
N GLU A 131 2.00 -4.89 8.47
CA GLU A 131 1.15 -6.08 8.31
C GLU A 131 0.63 -6.57 9.69
N ILE A 132 0.07 -5.62 10.41
CA ILE A 132 -0.40 -5.75 11.78
C ILE A 132 -1.81 -5.17 11.86
N SER A 133 -2.75 -5.90 12.46
CA SER A 133 -4.14 -5.49 12.68
C SER A 133 -4.83 -4.96 11.41
N ILE A 134 -4.70 -5.69 10.29
CA ILE A 134 -5.37 -5.36 9.01
C ILE A 134 -6.77 -5.96 8.99
N ILE A 135 -6.90 -7.26 9.23
CA ILE A 135 -8.17 -7.97 9.40
C ILE A 135 -8.04 -8.86 10.65
N PRO A 136 -7.85 -8.25 11.82
CA PRO A 136 -7.56 -9.01 13.02
C PRO A 136 -8.76 -9.84 13.48
N ASP A 137 -8.49 -11.01 14.06
CA ASP A 137 -9.52 -11.80 14.72
C ASP A 137 -10.15 -10.97 15.86
N PRO A 138 -11.48 -10.78 15.87
CA PRO A 138 -12.16 -9.98 16.90
C PRO A 138 -11.84 -10.38 18.35
N ARG A 139 -11.43 -11.63 18.55
CA ARG A 139 -11.05 -12.14 19.88
C ARG A 139 -9.69 -11.66 20.36
N LEU A 140 -8.86 -11.10 19.46
CA LEU A 140 -7.49 -10.67 19.71
C LEU A 140 -7.32 -9.15 19.74
N LEU A 141 -8.37 -8.38 19.43
CA LEU A 141 -8.32 -6.92 19.28
C LEU A 141 -7.86 -6.17 20.55
N GLY A 142 -8.14 -6.72 21.74
CA GLY A 142 -7.99 -5.99 22.99
C GLY A 142 -9.09 -4.94 23.20
N PRO A 143 -9.02 -4.14 24.27
CA PRO A 143 -9.98 -3.07 24.51
C PRO A 143 -9.73 -1.89 23.51
N ILE A 144 -10.82 -1.21 23.14
CA ILE A 144 -10.74 -0.11 22.16
C ILE A 144 -9.83 1.05 22.62
N GLU A 145 -9.69 1.25 23.94
CA GLU A 145 -8.80 2.25 24.55
C GLU A 145 -7.32 1.85 24.49
N SER A 146 -7.03 0.60 24.11
CA SER A 146 -5.69 0.05 23.97
C SER A 146 -5.71 -1.14 23.02
N PRO A 147 -5.94 -0.91 21.72
CA PRO A 147 -5.99 -1.98 20.73
C PRO A 147 -4.70 -2.80 20.71
N ALA A 148 -4.83 -4.11 20.53
CA ALA A 148 -3.67 -4.97 20.42
C ALA A 148 -3.02 -4.90 19.04
N SER A 149 -1.71 -5.02 18.99
CA SER A 149 -0.95 -5.19 17.75
C SER A 149 -1.01 -6.65 17.32
N VAL A 150 -2.04 -7.01 16.54
CA VAL A 150 -2.29 -8.39 16.10
C VAL A 150 -1.54 -8.65 14.79
N PRO A 151 -0.55 -9.56 14.77
CA PRO A 151 0.19 -9.85 13.54
C PRO A 151 -0.67 -10.62 12.53
N GLU A 152 -0.66 -10.20 11.28
CA GLU A 152 -1.17 -11.02 10.20
C GLU A 152 -0.29 -12.27 10.02
N GLY A 153 -0.90 -13.42 9.72
CA GLY A 153 -0.16 -14.66 9.62
C GLY A 153 0.41 -15.20 10.94
N GLY A 154 -0.04 -14.72 12.09
CA GLY A 154 0.31 -15.23 13.42
C GLY A 154 1.79 -15.01 13.78
N ALA A 155 2.54 -16.09 13.96
CA ALA A 155 3.95 -16.02 14.40
C ALA A 155 4.95 -15.54 13.33
N ALA A 156 4.49 -15.14 12.15
CA ALA A 156 5.37 -14.73 11.05
C ALA A 156 6.08 -13.38 11.32
N ILE A 157 5.49 -12.53 12.16
CA ILE A 157 6.07 -11.21 12.50
C ILE A 157 6.84 -11.31 13.83
N PRO A 158 8.13 -10.92 13.85
CA PRO A 158 8.95 -10.98 15.06
C PRO A 158 8.38 -10.12 16.21
N LYS A 159 8.48 -10.61 17.44
CA LYS A 159 7.99 -9.88 18.64
C LYS A 159 8.61 -8.49 18.79
N GLY A 160 9.87 -8.31 18.42
CA GLY A 160 10.54 -7.01 18.45
C GLY A 160 9.92 -5.98 17.50
N VAL A 161 9.39 -6.43 16.35
CA VAL A 161 8.65 -5.56 15.43
C VAL A 161 7.28 -5.19 16.02
N LEU A 162 6.58 -6.19 16.59
CA LEU A 162 5.26 -5.95 17.22
C LEU A 162 5.35 -4.93 18.35
N SER A 163 6.41 -4.94 19.15
CA SER A 163 6.61 -3.97 20.25
C SER A 163 6.82 -2.54 19.77
N ASP A 164 7.25 -2.35 18.52
CA ASP A 164 7.47 -1.06 17.90
C ASP A 164 6.26 -0.54 17.12
N VAL A 165 5.14 -1.28 17.11
CA VAL A 165 3.92 -0.86 16.41
C VAL A 165 2.79 -0.64 17.41
N VAL A 166 2.23 0.54 17.39
CA VAL A 166 1.09 0.95 18.21
C VAL A 166 -0.14 1.06 17.32
N VAL A 167 -1.20 0.35 17.68
CA VAL A 167 -2.48 0.41 16.95
C VAL A 167 -3.40 1.41 17.62
N ILE A 168 -4.10 2.21 16.82
CA ILE A 168 -5.14 3.13 17.28
C ILE A 168 -6.46 2.82 16.57
N PRO A 169 -7.61 3.07 17.22
CA PRO A 169 -8.91 2.86 16.58
C PRO A 169 -9.08 3.80 15.38
N PHE A 170 -9.74 3.29 14.33
CA PHE A 170 -10.04 4.07 13.13
C PHE A 170 -11.22 5.02 13.38
N ASN A 171 -11.08 6.28 12.97
CA ASN A 171 -12.13 7.31 13.04
C ASN A 171 -12.69 7.59 14.46
N GLU A 172 -11.92 7.31 15.49
CA GLU A 172 -12.25 7.56 16.90
C GLU A 172 -11.18 8.48 17.54
N PRO A 173 -11.17 9.79 17.19
CA PRO A 173 -10.10 10.70 17.61
C PRO A 173 -9.98 10.83 19.12
N ASP A 174 -11.09 10.82 19.86
CA ASP A 174 -11.11 10.96 21.33
C ASP A 174 -10.44 9.75 22.03
N LEU A 175 -10.49 8.57 21.42
CA LEU A 175 -9.83 7.36 21.91
C LEU A 175 -8.39 7.25 21.39
N ALA A 176 -8.12 7.70 20.18
CA ALA A 176 -6.79 7.67 19.58
C ALA A 176 -5.83 8.68 20.24
N GLU A 177 -6.27 9.90 20.56
CA GLU A 177 -5.43 10.96 21.11
C GLU A 177 -4.68 10.55 22.39
N PRO A 178 -5.31 9.96 23.41
CA PRO A 178 -4.60 9.50 24.61
C PRO A 178 -3.54 8.43 24.29
N ILE A 179 -3.77 7.56 23.33
CA ILE A 179 -2.81 6.53 22.89
C ILE A 179 -1.60 7.21 22.24
N ILE A 180 -1.84 8.15 21.33
CA ILE A 180 -0.79 8.92 20.65
C ILE A 180 0.04 9.69 21.68
N ARG A 181 -0.57 10.40 22.62
CA ARG A 181 0.11 11.17 23.65
C ARG A 181 1.01 10.32 24.54
N ARG A 182 0.55 9.13 24.96
CA ARG A 182 1.35 8.20 25.78
C ARG A 182 2.61 7.72 25.06
N ASN A 183 2.60 7.64 23.75
CA ASN A 183 3.73 7.15 22.94
C ASN A 183 4.53 8.27 22.25
N ALA A 184 4.16 9.54 22.43
CA ALA A 184 4.68 10.68 21.65
C ALA A 184 6.21 10.82 21.66
N SER A 185 6.88 10.45 22.77
CA SER A 185 8.35 10.51 22.88
C SER A 185 9.09 9.44 22.08
N GLU A 186 8.40 8.34 21.72
CA GLU A 186 8.99 7.18 21.06
C GLU A 186 8.54 7.03 19.60
N VAL A 187 7.47 7.76 19.20
CA VAL A 187 6.86 7.62 17.87
C VAL A 187 7.65 8.39 16.81
N ALA A 188 8.04 7.66 15.77
CA ALA A 188 8.68 8.20 14.58
C ALA A 188 7.66 8.75 13.56
N ALA A 189 6.56 8.04 13.37
CA ALA A 189 5.51 8.41 12.41
C ALA A 189 4.16 7.80 12.77
N ILE A 190 3.11 8.42 12.25
CA ILE A 190 1.76 7.87 12.16
C ILE A 190 1.49 7.59 10.67
N ILE A 191 1.01 6.40 10.35
CA ILE A 191 0.59 6.02 9.01
C ILE A 191 -0.92 5.74 9.00
N VAL A 192 -1.63 6.36 8.07
CA VAL A 192 -3.09 6.29 7.92
C VAL A 192 -3.48 6.09 6.46
#